data_f5db49e95e451c4a7880fa8f250842bc
#
_entry.id   f5db49e95e451c4a7880fa8f250842bc
#
_cell.length_a   1.000
_cell.length_b   1.000
_cell.length_c   1.000
_cell.angle_alpha   90.00
_cell.angle_beta   90.00
_cell.angle_gamma   90.00
#
_symmetry.space_group_name_H-M   'P 1'
#
loop_
_entity.id
_entity.type
_entity.pdbx_description
1 polymer ?
#
loop_
_entity_poly.entity_id
_entity_poly.type
_entity_poly.pdbx_seq_one_letter_code
_entity_poly.pdbx_strand_id
1 'polypeptide(L)'
;MYDALAPNSEQDVTQNSAKITARNCQVYYGETHAIKDVNVDIASNTVTAFIGPSGCGKSTFLRCLNRMNDTIDICRVEGDILLDGEDIYDAKVDPVQLRAKVGMVFQKPNPFPKSIYDNVAYGPKIHGLARNKAELDEIVETALKRAALWGEVKDRLLAPGTGLSGGQQQRLCIARAIATAPEVLLMDEPCSALDPIATAQVEELIDELRRDYSVVIVTHSMQQAARVSQKTAFFHLGNLVEFGDTSQI
;
A
#
# COMPACT_ATOMS: atom_id res chain seq x y z
N MET A 1 -22.61 7.40 57.82
CA MET A 1 -23.09 7.99 56.58
C MET A 1 -21.83 8.34 55.78
N TYR A 2 -21.29 7.40 55.03
CA TYR A 2 -20.13 7.57 54.18
C TYR A 2 -20.52 7.07 52.80
N ASP A 3 -20.71 8.01 51.87
CA ASP A 3 -20.94 7.76 50.45
C ASP A 3 -19.60 7.40 49.82
N ALA A 4 -19.48 6.19 49.30
CA ALA A 4 -18.34 5.72 48.55
C ALA A 4 -18.55 6.06 47.09
N LEU A 5 -17.84 7.09 46.62
CA LEU A 5 -17.68 7.40 45.20
C LEU A 5 -16.83 6.32 44.54
N ALA A 6 -17.43 5.54 43.67
CA ALA A 6 -16.73 4.64 42.76
C ALA A 6 -15.94 5.46 41.71
N PRO A 7 -14.71 5.10 41.37
CA PRO A 7 -14.00 5.74 40.27
C PRO A 7 -14.57 5.25 38.95
N ASN A 8 -15.04 6.18 38.14
CA ASN A 8 -15.32 5.99 36.72
C ASN A 8 -14.00 5.63 35.99
N SER A 9 -13.86 4.38 35.63
CA SER A 9 -12.84 3.95 34.67
C SER A 9 -13.36 4.23 33.27
N GLU A 10 -13.19 5.46 32.78
CA GLU A 10 -13.18 5.74 31.35
C GLU A 10 -11.94 5.06 30.77
N GLN A 11 -12.12 3.85 30.26
CA GLN A 11 -11.16 3.22 29.38
C GLN A 11 -11.22 3.98 28.07
N ASP A 12 -10.22 4.83 27.87
CA ASP A 12 -9.91 5.49 26.60
C ASP A 12 -9.46 4.42 25.59
N VAL A 13 -10.42 3.71 25.03
CA VAL A 13 -10.24 2.87 23.87
C VAL A 13 -10.19 3.82 22.68
N THR A 14 -9.00 4.28 22.32
CA THR A 14 -8.75 4.85 21.01
C THR A 14 -9.11 3.76 19.99
N GLN A 15 -10.36 3.75 19.55
CA GLN A 15 -10.80 2.97 18.39
C GLN A 15 -9.99 3.47 17.19
N ASN A 16 -8.97 2.70 16.82
CA ASN A 16 -8.22 2.94 15.60
C ASN A 16 -9.23 2.76 14.45
N SER A 17 -9.75 3.85 13.92
CA SER A 17 -10.77 3.83 12.87
C SER A 17 -10.21 3.09 11.65
N ALA A 18 -11.03 2.23 11.04
CA ALA A 18 -10.65 1.55 9.83
C ALA A 18 -10.40 2.57 8.71
N LYS A 19 -9.22 2.52 8.08
CA LYS A 19 -8.87 3.35 6.93
C LYS A 19 -9.55 2.85 5.66
N ILE A 20 -9.53 1.52 5.47
CA ILE A 20 -10.27 0.86 4.40
C ILE A 20 -11.17 -0.21 5.03
N THR A 21 -12.42 -0.24 4.61
CA THR A 21 -13.41 -1.26 4.97
C THR A 21 -13.89 -1.96 3.72
N ALA A 22 -13.76 -3.27 3.65
CA ALA A 22 -14.38 -4.09 2.60
C ALA A 22 -15.50 -4.93 3.19
N ARG A 23 -16.64 -5.00 2.49
CA ARG A 23 -17.82 -5.80 2.87
C ARG A 23 -18.35 -6.55 1.67
N ASN A 24 -18.55 -7.84 1.86
CA ASN A 24 -19.08 -8.77 0.84
C ASN A 24 -18.34 -8.63 -0.51
N CYS A 25 -17.05 -8.32 -0.47
CA CYS A 25 -16.28 -8.07 -1.68
C CYS A 25 -16.12 -9.36 -2.49
N GLN A 26 -16.54 -9.30 -3.75
CA GLN A 26 -16.45 -10.40 -4.70
C GLN A 26 -15.79 -9.92 -5.98
N VAL A 27 -14.98 -10.75 -6.59
CA VAL A 27 -14.31 -10.43 -7.86
C VAL A 27 -14.45 -11.58 -8.84
N TYR A 28 -14.83 -11.24 -10.05
CA TYR A 28 -14.98 -12.17 -11.16
C TYR A 28 -14.09 -11.77 -12.33
N TYR A 29 -13.48 -12.76 -12.97
CA TYR A 29 -12.84 -12.62 -14.28
C TYR A 29 -13.64 -13.46 -15.27
N GLY A 30 -14.52 -12.80 -16.04
CA GLY A 30 -15.54 -13.50 -16.82
C GLY A 30 -16.42 -14.35 -15.90
N GLU A 31 -16.40 -15.67 -16.09
CA GLU A 31 -17.14 -16.63 -15.26
C GLU A 31 -16.36 -17.12 -14.03
N THR A 32 -15.07 -16.81 -13.94
CA THR A 32 -14.24 -17.27 -12.84
C THR A 32 -14.41 -16.41 -11.61
N HIS A 33 -14.94 -16.98 -10.51
CA HIS A 33 -15.09 -16.33 -9.21
C HIS A 33 -13.76 -16.34 -8.45
N ALA A 34 -13.00 -15.25 -8.52
CA ALA A 34 -11.63 -15.16 -8.03
C ALA A 34 -11.53 -14.75 -6.55
N ILE A 35 -12.42 -13.87 -6.08
CA ILE A 35 -12.55 -13.43 -4.66
C ILE A 35 -13.99 -13.64 -4.23
N LYS A 36 -14.15 -14.20 -3.02
CA LYS A 36 -15.42 -14.72 -2.53
C LYS A 36 -15.73 -14.14 -1.15
N ASP A 37 -16.67 -13.21 -1.09
CA ASP A 37 -17.25 -12.65 0.14
C ASP A 37 -16.19 -12.19 1.16
N VAL A 38 -15.20 -11.41 0.71
CA VAL A 38 -14.15 -10.90 1.60
C VAL A 38 -14.67 -9.73 2.42
N ASN A 39 -14.52 -9.86 3.74
CA ASN A 39 -14.89 -8.86 4.73
C ASN A 39 -13.66 -8.55 5.58
N VAL A 40 -13.15 -7.30 5.54
CA VAL A 40 -11.93 -6.91 6.27
C VAL A 40 -11.92 -5.42 6.59
N ASP A 41 -11.37 -5.08 7.75
CA ASP A 41 -11.09 -3.71 8.18
C ASP A 41 -9.58 -3.48 8.26
N ILE A 42 -9.05 -2.60 7.43
CA ILE A 42 -7.64 -2.21 7.40
C ILE A 42 -7.49 -0.95 8.23
N ALA A 43 -6.73 -1.04 9.30
CA ALA A 43 -6.54 0.06 10.23
C ALA A 43 -5.61 1.17 9.66
N SER A 44 -5.81 2.40 10.14
CA SER A 44 -4.94 3.52 9.82
C SER A 44 -3.53 3.32 10.40
N ASN A 45 -2.51 3.79 9.69
CA ASN A 45 -1.12 3.85 10.14
C ASN A 45 -0.57 2.52 10.69
N THR A 46 -0.95 1.43 10.04
CA THR A 46 -0.48 0.07 10.33
C THR A 46 -0.06 -0.62 9.05
N VAL A 47 0.72 -1.70 9.18
CA VAL A 47 0.96 -2.63 8.07
C VAL A 47 0.02 -3.81 8.20
N THR A 48 -0.81 -4.03 7.18
CA THR A 48 -1.63 -5.23 7.03
C THR A 48 -1.03 -6.13 5.96
N ALA A 49 -0.68 -7.36 6.30
CA ALA A 49 -0.15 -8.34 5.35
C ALA A 49 -1.25 -9.26 4.83
N PHE A 50 -1.34 -9.40 3.50
CA PHE A 50 -2.12 -10.46 2.86
C PHE A 50 -1.20 -11.62 2.53
N ILE A 51 -1.41 -12.77 3.17
CA ILE A 51 -0.61 -13.99 3.00
C ILE A 51 -1.46 -15.13 2.45
N GLY A 52 -0.80 -16.17 1.95
CA GLY A 52 -1.44 -17.37 1.43
C GLY A 52 -0.76 -17.89 0.16
N PRO A 53 -1.16 -19.06 -0.36
CA PRO A 53 -0.56 -19.68 -1.54
C PRO A 53 -0.61 -18.79 -2.79
N SER A 54 0.29 -19.03 -3.76
CA SER A 54 0.23 -18.35 -5.05
C SER A 54 -1.10 -18.63 -5.75
N GLY A 55 -1.68 -17.60 -6.40
CA GLY A 55 -2.95 -17.73 -7.11
C GLY A 55 -4.21 -17.74 -6.23
N CYS A 56 -4.11 -17.60 -4.90
CA CYS A 56 -5.29 -17.59 -4.02
C CYS A 56 -6.10 -16.28 -4.01
N GLY A 57 -5.71 -15.25 -4.81
CA GLY A 57 -6.48 -14.02 -4.97
C GLY A 57 -5.93 -12.79 -4.26
N LYS A 58 -4.82 -12.84 -3.51
CA LYS A 58 -4.25 -11.71 -2.74
C LYS A 58 -4.04 -10.44 -3.59
N SER A 59 -3.30 -10.56 -4.69
CA SER A 59 -3.04 -9.43 -5.59
C SER A 59 -4.31 -8.97 -6.30
N THR A 60 -5.26 -9.86 -6.56
CA THR A 60 -6.58 -9.51 -7.09
C THR A 60 -7.33 -8.61 -6.11
N PHE A 61 -7.39 -9.01 -4.83
CA PHE A 61 -8.06 -8.20 -3.80
C PHE A 61 -7.30 -6.91 -3.52
N LEU A 62 -5.95 -6.95 -3.46
CA LEU A 62 -5.13 -5.74 -3.31
C LEU A 62 -5.47 -4.69 -4.38
N ARG A 63 -5.61 -5.09 -5.63
CA ARG A 63 -5.95 -4.21 -6.78
C ARG A 63 -7.38 -3.68 -6.75
N CYS A 64 -8.28 -4.27 -5.98
CA CYS A 64 -9.61 -3.70 -5.75
C CYS A 64 -9.52 -2.41 -4.94
N LEU A 65 -8.58 -2.31 -3.99
CA LEU A 65 -8.47 -1.20 -3.05
C LEU A 65 -8.09 0.14 -3.73
N ASN A 66 -7.65 0.12 -4.99
CA ASN A 66 -7.37 1.31 -5.80
C ASN A 66 -7.97 1.24 -7.20
N ARG A 67 -8.93 0.35 -7.43
CA ARG A 67 -9.62 0.17 -8.70
C ARG A 67 -8.70 -0.17 -9.88
N MET A 68 -7.52 -0.78 -9.62
CA MET A 68 -6.64 -1.22 -10.71
C MET A 68 -7.26 -2.35 -11.55
N ASN A 69 -8.21 -3.09 -11.00
CA ASN A 69 -8.93 -4.13 -11.74
C ASN A 69 -9.85 -3.56 -12.84
N ASP A 70 -10.23 -2.27 -12.78
CA ASP A 70 -11.00 -1.59 -13.83
C ASP A 70 -10.25 -1.55 -15.18
N THR A 71 -8.95 -1.79 -15.19
CA THR A 71 -8.15 -1.86 -16.42
C THR A 71 -8.26 -3.21 -17.14
N ILE A 72 -9.01 -4.15 -16.58
CA ILE A 72 -9.19 -5.51 -17.10
C ILE A 72 -10.66 -5.65 -17.52
N ASP A 73 -10.95 -5.65 -18.81
CA ASP A 73 -12.30 -5.60 -19.38
C ASP A 73 -13.25 -6.70 -18.85
N ILE A 74 -12.71 -7.89 -18.57
CA ILE A 74 -13.50 -9.02 -18.06
C ILE A 74 -13.62 -9.05 -16.54
N CYS A 75 -12.99 -8.07 -15.82
CA CYS A 75 -13.05 -8.02 -14.37
C CYS A 75 -14.29 -7.29 -13.89
N ARG A 76 -15.00 -7.90 -12.95
CA ARG A 76 -16.14 -7.30 -12.24
C ARG A 76 -15.92 -7.42 -10.75
N VAL A 77 -16.08 -6.30 -10.05
CA VAL A 77 -16.02 -6.20 -8.58
C VAL A 77 -17.41 -5.91 -8.06
N GLU A 78 -17.83 -6.64 -7.03
CA GLU A 78 -19.11 -6.48 -6.34
C GLU A 78 -18.88 -6.36 -4.83
N GLY A 79 -19.86 -5.83 -4.10
CA GLY A 79 -19.71 -5.49 -2.67
C GLY A 79 -19.18 -4.09 -2.48
N ASP A 80 -18.99 -3.71 -1.22
CA ASP A 80 -18.61 -2.36 -0.83
C ASP A 80 -17.12 -2.31 -0.45
N ILE A 81 -16.38 -1.33 -0.96
CA ILE A 81 -15.03 -0.99 -0.51
C ILE A 81 -15.01 0.50 -0.19
N LEU A 82 -14.85 0.82 1.09
CA LEU A 82 -14.87 2.18 1.59
C LEU A 82 -13.46 2.63 1.95
N LEU A 83 -13.09 3.86 1.55
CA LEU A 83 -11.92 4.58 2.04
C LEU A 83 -12.42 5.75 2.91
N ASP A 84 -12.09 5.76 4.19
CA ASP A 84 -12.62 6.73 5.17
C ASP A 84 -14.15 6.84 5.16
N GLY A 85 -14.85 5.73 4.92
CA GLY A 85 -16.31 5.65 4.87
C GLY A 85 -16.93 6.03 3.52
N GLU A 86 -16.16 6.44 2.52
CA GLU A 86 -16.63 6.75 1.17
C GLU A 86 -16.43 5.55 0.24
N ASP A 87 -17.48 5.10 -0.45
CA ASP A 87 -17.41 3.99 -1.40
C ASP A 87 -16.53 4.37 -2.61
N ILE A 88 -15.39 3.68 -2.76
CA ILE A 88 -14.46 3.93 -3.86
C ILE A 88 -14.99 3.50 -5.23
N TYR A 89 -16.07 2.70 -5.29
CA TYR A 89 -16.73 2.27 -6.52
C TYR A 89 -17.97 3.10 -6.88
N ASP A 90 -18.35 4.13 -6.06
CA ASP A 90 -19.39 5.09 -6.44
C ASP A 90 -19.04 5.73 -7.81
N ALA A 91 -20.06 5.88 -8.67
CA ALA A 91 -19.89 6.44 -10.01
C ALA A 91 -19.35 7.88 -10.04
N LYS A 92 -19.42 8.60 -8.92
CA LYS A 92 -18.86 9.96 -8.76
C LYS A 92 -17.38 9.98 -8.43
N VAL A 93 -16.81 8.85 -8.01
CA VAL A 93 -15.41 8.77 -7.64
C VAL A 93 -14.54 8.66 -8.89
N ASP A 94 -13.68 9.65 -9.10
CA ASP A 94 -12.67 9.63 -10.17
C ASP A 94 -11.53 8.66 -9.81
N PRO A 95 -11.31 7.58 -10.57
CA PRO A 95 -10.21 6.64 -10.31
C PRO A 95 -8.81 7.29 -10.31
N VAL A 96 -8.62 8.39 -11.04
CA VAL A 96 -7.33 9.10 -11.07
C VAL A 96 -7.06 9.76 -9.72
N GLN A 97 -8.07 10.41 -9.15
CA GLN A 97 -7.97 11.03 -7.82
C GLN A 97 -7.84 9.97 -6.72
N LEU A 98 -8.58 8.86 -6.83
CA LEU A 98 -8.45 7.73 -5.92
C LEU A 98 -7.01 7.19 -5.91
N ARG A 99 -6.41 6.98 -7.09
CA ARG A 99 -5.04 6.44 -7.21
C ARG A 99 -3.95 7.41 -6.77
N ALA A 100 -4.25 8.68 -6.63
CA ALA A 100 -3.37 9.64 -5.96
C ALA A 100 -3.38 9.44 -4.44
N LYS A 101 -4.55 9.09 -3.85
CA LYS A 101 -4.71 8.79 -2.42
C LYS A 101 -4.25 7.38 -2.05
N VAL A 102 -4.40 6.42 -2.97
CA VAL A 102 -4.07 5.00 -2.77
C VAL A 102 -2.98 4.59 -3.75
N GLY A 103 -1.72 4.85 -3.35
CA GLY A 103 -0.54 4.55 -4.16
C GLY A 103 -0.27 3.05 -4.26
N MET A 104 0.43 2.62 -5.32
CA MET A 104 0.75 1.21 -5.54
C MET A 104 2.19 0.99 -5.98
N VAL A 105 2.84 0.01 -5.35
CA VAL A 105 4.14 -0.54 -5.71
C VAL A 105 3.95 -1.97 -6.19
N PHE A 106 4.44 -2.26 -7.39
CA PHE A 106 4.26 -3.56 -8.03
C PHE A 106 5.38 -4.55 -7.67
N GLN A 107 5.09 -5.82 -7.83
CA GLN A 107 6.00 -6.94 -7.58
C GLN A 107 7.33 -6.80 -8.35
N LYS A 108 7.24 -6.51 -9.65
CA LYS A 108 8.42 -6.23 -10.47
C LYS A 108 8.67 -4.73 -10.48
N PRO A 109 9.88 -4.27 -10.10
CA PRO A 109 10.23 -2.86 -10.24
C PRO A 109 9.96 -2.36 -11.66
N ASN A 110 9.27 -1.25 -11.77
CA ASN A 110 8.85 -0.68 -13.06
C ASN A 110 9.16 0.82 -13.16
N PRO A 111 10.43 1.23 -13.00
CA PRO A 111 10.78 2.62 -13.21
C PRO A 111 10.43 3.03 -14.65
N PHE A 112 9.93 4.25 -14.81
CA PHE A 112 9.72 4.80 -16.15
C PHE A 112 11.06 4.93 -16.88
N PRO A 113 11.09 4.84 -18.24
CA PRO A 113 12.29 5.08 -19.02
C PRO A 113 12.63 6.59 -19.05
N LYS A 114 12.83 7.14 -17.86
CA LYS A 114 13.11 8.55 -17.55
C LYS A 114 14.23 8.62 -16.53
N SER A 115 14.69 9.84 -16.22
CA SER A 115 15.67 10.07 -15.16
C SER A 115 15.13 9.63 -13.79
N ILE A 116 16.02 9.44 -12.82
CA ILE A 116 15.65 9.19 -11.41
C ILE A 116 14.76 10.34 -10.91
N TYR A 117 15.17 11.59 -11.18
CA TYR A 117 14.39 12.77 -10.84
C TYR A 117 12.99 12.74 -11.45
N ASP A 118 12.87 12.51 -12.76
CA ASP A 118 11.57 12.54 -13.43
C ASP A 118 10.67 11.36 -13.05
N ASN A 119 11.22 10.25 -12.61
CA ASN A 119 10.42 9.17 -12.03
C ASN A 119 9.67 9.64 -10.80
N VAL A 120 10.35 10.30 -9.87
CA VAL A 120 9.74 10.77 -8.61
C VAL A 120 8.87 12.01 -8.85
N ALA A 121 9.33 12.93 -9.68
CA ALA A 121 8.63 14.18 -10.00
C ALA A 121 7.34 13.97 -10.83
N TYR A 122 7.12 12.78 -11.39
CA TYR A 122 6.03 12.53 -12.34
C TYR A 122 4.65 12.75 -11.71
N GLY A 123 4.36 12.10 -10.59
CA GLY A 123 3.10 12.25 -9.88
C GLY A 123 2.85 13.69 -9.42
N PRO A 124 3.78 14.31 -8.68
CA PRO A 124 3.65 15.70 -8.27
C PRO A 124 3.38 16.69 -9.40
N LYS A 125 4.01 16.51 -10.58
CA LYS A 125 3.75 17.34 -11.76
C LYS A 125 2.33 17.18 -12.30
N ILE A 126 1.84 15.95 -12.42
CA ILE A 126 0.50 15.66 -12.97
C ILE A 126 -0.61 16.17 -12.05
N HIS A 127 -0.43 15.97 -10.73
CA HIS A 127 -1.41 16.38 -9.74
C HIS A 127 -1.26 17.84 -9.28
N GLY A 128 -0.31 18.60 -9.85
CA GLY A 128 -0.13 20.01 -9.53
C GLY A 128 0.28 20.27 -8.08
N LEU A 129 1.04 19.35 -7.46
CA LEU A 129 1.42 19.43 -6.04
C LEU A 129 2.55 20.41 -5.77
N ALA A 130 3.24 20.90 -6.80
CA ALA A 130 4.30 21.89 -6.71
C ALA A 130 3.94 23.11 -7.58
N ARG A 131 4.06 24.32 -7.03
CA ARG A 131 3.79 25.59 -7.72
C ARG A 131 4.97 26.03 -8.58
N ASN A 132 6.17 25.59 -8.25
CA ASN A 132 7.42 25.97 -8.89
C ASN A 132 8.44 24.84 -8.80
N LYS A 133 9.60 25.07 -9.45
CA LYS A 133 10.67 24.07 -9.50
C LYS A 133 11.26 23.79 -8.12
N ALA A 134 11.41 24.79 -7.25
CA ALA A 134 12.02 24.61 -5.94
C ALA A 134 11.16 23.69 -5.03
N GLU A 135 9.84 23.91 -5.01
CA GLU A 135 8.91 23.01 -4.30
C GLU A 135 8.95 21.59 -4.87
N LEU A 136 9.04 21.44 -6.18
CA LEU A 136 9.17 20.12 -6.81
C LEU A 136 10.48 19.44 -6.44
N ASP A 137 11.59 20.18 -6.42
CA ASP A 137 12.91 19.67 -6.02
C ASP A 137 12.87 19.19 -4.55
N GLU A 138 12.19 19.91 -3.66
CA GLU A 138 12.00 19.53 -2.25
C GLU A 138 11.17 18.25 -2.11
N ILE A 139 10.07 18.10 -2.88
CA ILE A 139 9.25 16.89 -2.89
C ILE A 139 10.10 15.68 -3.35
N VAL A 140 10.87 15.85 -4.42
CA VAL A 140 11.72 14.77 -4.97
C VAL A 140 12.80 14.37 -3.97
N GLU A 141 13.50 15.34 -3.39
CA GLU A 141 14.54 15.07 -2.39
C GLU A 141 13.96 14.36 -1.16
N THR A 142 12.83 14.86 -0.65
CA THR A 142 12.14 14.27 0.50
C THR A 142 11.70 12.84 0.23
N ALA A 143 11.08 12.58 -0.92
CA ALA A 143 10.64 11.24 -1.29
C ALA A 143 11.82 10.27 -1.45
N LEU A 144 12.93 10.70 -2.05
CA LEU A 144 14.15 9.89 -2.18
C LEU A 144 14.82 9.63 -0.82
N LYS A 145 14.81 10.60 0.09
CA LYS A 145 15.31 10.43 1.47
C LYS A 145 14.46 9.41 2.23
N ARG A 146 13.14 9.57 2.16
CA ARG A 146 12.19 8.65 2.81
C ARG A 146 12.27 7.23 2.25
N ALA A 147 12.59 7.07 0.97
CA ALA A 147 12.82 5.76 0.34
C ALA A 147 14.25 5.22 0.58
N ALA A 148 15.04 5.83 1.48
CA ALA A 148 16.42 5.47 1.78
C ALA A 148 17.31 5.35 0.52
N LEU A 149 17.05 6.17 -0.51
CA LEU A 149 17.75 6.13 -1.79
C LEU A 149 18.59 7.37 -2.06
N TRP A 150 18.31 8.51 -1.40
CA TRP A 150 18.96 9.81 -1.64
C TRP A 150 20.47 9.74 -1.61
N GLY A 151 21.06 9.12 -0.58
CA GLY A 151 22.51 9.01 -0.42
C GLY A 151 23.23 8.35 -1.59
N GLU A 152 22.52 7.46 -2.32
CA GLU A 152 23.08 6.69 -3.44
C GLU A 152 22.91 7.39 -4.80
N VAL A 153 21.95 8.34 -4.92
CA VAL A 153 21.55 8.88 -6.21
C VAL A 153 21.63 10.40 -6.33
N LYS A 154 21.84 11.14 -5.24
CA LYS A 154 21.81 12.62 -5.21
C LYS A 154 22.74 13.28 -6.24
N ASP A 155 23.90 12.68 -6.53
CA ASP A 155 24.89 13.20 -7.46
C ASP A 155 24.62 12.78 -8.94
N ARG A 156 23.57 11.98 -9.18
CA ARG A 156 23.22 11.44 -10.52
C ARG A 156 21.72 11.41 -10.78
N LEU A 157 20.95 12.39 -10.28
CA LEU A 157 19.50 12.44 -10.42
C LEU A 157 19.01 12.46 -11.88
N LEU A 158 19.83 12.94 -12.80
CA LEU A 158 19.53 12.94 -14.24
C LEU A 158 19.85 11.62 -14.95
N ALA A 159 20.49 10.66 -14.26
CA ALA A 159 20.75 9.34 -14.82
C ALA A 159 19.44 8.55 -14.99
N PRO A 160 19.37 7.61 -15.99
CA PRO A 160 18.19 6.77 -16.20
C PRO A 160 17.83 5.94 -14.95
N GLY A 161 16.58 5.98 -14.53
CA GLY A 161 16.08 5.16 -13.42
C GLY A 161 16.18 3.66 -13.68
N THR A 162 16.10 3.25 -14.93
CA THR A 162 16.26 1.85 -15.36
C THR A 162 17.69 1.32 -15.23
N GLY A 163 18.69 2.19 -15.08
CA GLY A 163 20.10 1.82 -14.88
C GLY A 163 20.46 1.50 -13.43
N LEU A 164 19.51 1.59 -12.49
CA LEU A 164 19.69 1.25 -11.08
C LEU A 164 19.68 -0.26 -10.85
N SER A 165 20.25 -0.74 -9.74
CA SER A 165 20.10 -2.13 -9.29
C SER A 165 18.65 -2.47 -8.96
N GLY A 166 18.27 -3.75 -8.89
CA GLY A 166 16.89 -4.17 -8.60
C GLY A 166 16.34 -3.56 -7.30
N GLY A 167 17.11 -3.60 -6.21
CA GLY A 167 16.73 -3.00 -4.93
C GLY A 167 16.61 -1.46 -5.00
N GLN A 168 17.52 -0.80 -5.73
CA GLN A 168 17.44 0.64 -5.97
C GLN A 168 16.22 1.00 -6.82
N GLN A 169 15.91 0.21 -7.86
CA GLN A 169 14.71 0.40 -8.68
C GLN A 169 13.43 0.25 -7.85
N GLN A 170 13.38 -0.73 -6.95
CA GLN A 170 12.23 -0.92 -6.04
C GLN A 170 12.06 0.30 -5.12
N ARG A 171 13.14 0.75 -4.48
CA ARG A 171 13.10 1.96 -3.65
C ARG A 171 12.76 3.23 -4.47
N LEU A 172 13.18 3.31 -5.73
CA LEU A 172 12.75 4.38 -6.63
C LEU A 172 11.24 4.32 -6.91
N CYS A 173 10.67 3.12 -7.12
CA CYS A 173 9.23 2.96 -7.28
C CYS A 173 8.45 3.32 -6.01
N ILE A 174 9.00 3.02 -4.82
CA ILE A 174 8.44 3.46 -3.55
C ILE A 174 8.52 4.98 -3.44
N ALA A 175 9.68 5.61 -3.72
CA ALA A 175 9.83 7.06 -3.72
C ALA A 175 8.82 7.74 -4.65
N ARG A 176 8.61 7.20 -5.85
CA ARG A 176 7.60 7.67 -6.80
C ARG A 176 6.19 7.59 -6.23
N ALA A 177 5.85 6.49 -5.55
CA ALA A 177 4.53 6.30 -4.97
C ALA A 177 4.26 7.26 -3.81
N ILE A 178 5.24 7.48 -2.92
CA ILE A 178 5.07 8.38 -1.76
C ILE A 178 5.20 9.86 -2.10
N ALA A 179 5.74 10.21 -3.27
CA ALA A 179 5.90 11.61 -3.70
C ALA A 179 4.56 12.35 -3.89
N THR A 180 3.46 11.61 -4.09
CA THR A 180 2.11 12.17 -4.15
C THR A 180 1.45 12.32 -2.78
N ALA A 181 2.17 12.00 -1.69
CA ALA A 181 1.67 11.98 -0.32
C ALA A 181 0.34 11.18 -0.18
N PRO A 182 0.32 9.89 -0.58
CA PRO A 182 -0.90 9.08 -0.51
C PRO A 182 -1.32 8.85 0.95
N GLU A 183 -2.56 8.45 1.16
CA GLU A 183 -3.08 8.05 2.47
C GLU A 183 -2.85 6.55 2.73
N VAL A 184 -2.85 5.77 1.65
CA VAL A 184 -2.64 4.31 1.67
C VAL A 184 -1.57 3.93 0.66
N LEU A 185 -0.71 2.99 1.03
CA LEU A 185 0.32 2.44 0.16
C LEU A 185 0.14 0.93 0.02
N LEU A 186 -0.20 0.51 -1.19
CA LEU A 186 -0.34 -0.89 -1.57
C LEU A 186 0.97 -1.42 -2.12
N MET A 187 1.42 -2.59 -1.67
CA MET A 187 2.65 -3.22 -2.13
C MET A 187 2.40 -4.69 -2.51
N ASP A 188 2.50 -4.99 -3.79
CA ASP A 188 2.32 -6.36 -4.30
C ASP A 188 3.67 -7.08 -4.33
N GLU A 189 3.94 -7.95 -3.37
CA GLU A 189 5.17 -8.73 -3.20
C GLU A 189 6.48 -7.89 -3.35
N PRO A 190 6.66 -6.81 -2.58
CA PRO A 190 7.69 -5.79 -2.85
C PRO A 190 9.13 -6.28 -2.75
N CYS A 191 9.37 -7.46 -2.17
CA CYS A 191 10.71 -8.03 -1.96
C CYS A 191 10.99 -9.30 -2.76
N SER A 192 10.02 -9.82 -3.54
CA SER A 192 10.11 -11.16 -4.16
C SER A 192 11.26 -11.33 -5.15
N ALA A 193 11.74 -10.25 -5.76
CA ALA A 193 12.83 -10.25 -6.76
C ALA A 193 14.14 -9.66 -6.22
N LEU A 194 14.25 -9.46 -4.91
CA LEU A 194 15.39 -8.79 -4.27
C LEU A 194 16.32 -9.80 -3.58
N ASP A 195 17.60 -9.44 -3.51
CA ASP A 195 18.56 -10.13 -2.66
C ASP A 195 18.28 -9.88 -1.15
N PRO A 196 18.86 -10.66 -0.23
CA PRO A 196 18.58 -10.51 1.20
C PRO A 196 18.88 -9.14 1.79
N ILE A 197 19.92 -8.44 1.30
CA ILE A 197 20.30 -7.11 1.79
C ILE A 197 19.27 -6.09 1.35
N ALA A 198 18.92 -6.08 0.06
CA ALA A 198 17.89 -5.20 -0.47
C ALA A 198 16.51 -5.48 0.16
N THR A 199 16.19 -6.75 0.44
CA THR A 199 14.98 -7.15 1.16
C THR A 199 14.94 -6.53 2.55
N ALA A 200 16.01 -6.64 3.34
CA ALA A 200 16.07 -6.04 4.68
C ALA A 200 15.87 -4.51 4.64
N GLN A 201 16.48 -3.84 3.65
CA GLN A 201 16.30 -2.39 3.47
C GLN A 201 14.86 -2.00 3.14
N VAL A 202 14.15 -2.79 2.32
CA VAL A 202 12.73 -2.53 2.00
C VAL A 202 11.83 -2.85 3.18
N GLU A 203 12.13 -3.89 3.98
CA GLU A 203 11.38 -4.22 5.20
C GLU A 203 11.51 -3.11 6.27
N GLU A 204 12.72 -2.59 6.50
CA GLU A 204 12.96 -1.44 7.38
C GLU A 204 12.21 -0.20 6.90
N LEU A 205 12.26 0.06 5.60
CA LEU A 205 11.51 1.16 4.99
C LEU A 205 10.00 1.02 5.18
N ILE A 206 9.43 -0.17 5.06
CA ILE A 206 8.00 -0.42 5.31
C ILE A 206 7.63 -0.08 6.76
N ASP A 207 8.46 -0.45 7.73
CA ASP A 207 8.23 -0.12 9.15
C ASP A 207 8.29 1.39 9.42
N GLU A 208 9.17 2.11 8.74
CA GLU A 208 9.21 3.58 8.82
C GLU A 208 7.98 4.22 8.19
N LEU A 209 7.57 3.75 7.00
CA LEU A 209 6.46 4.32 6.25
C LEU A 209 5.11 4.18 6.96
N ARG A 210 4.87 3.12 7.75
CA ARG A 210 3.61 2.94 8.49
C ARG A 210 3.30 4.04 9.50
N ARG A 211 4.29 4.85 9.87
CA ARG A 211 4.07 5.99 10.78
C ARG A 211 3.18 7.07 10.17
N ASP A 212 3.24 7.19 8.85
CA ASP A 212 2.52 8.24 8.10
C ASP A 212 1.48 7.68 7.12
N TYR A 213 1.62 6.40 6.72
CA TYR A 213 0.75 5.76 5.73
C TYR A 213 0.11 4.49 6.30
N SER A 214 -1.11 4.21 5.88
CA SER A 214 -1.68 2.87 6.02
C SER A 214 -1.07 1.97 4.94
N VAL A 215 -0.38 0.90 5.32
CA VAL A 215 0.34 0.06 4.35
C VAL A 215 -0.36 -1.29 4.23
N VAL A 216 -0.59 -1.74 3.00
CA VAL A 216 -1.08 -3.10 2.72
C VAL A 216 -0.06 -3.81 1.85
N ILE A 217 0.49 -4.92 2.34
CA ILE A 217 1.45 -5.73 1.59
C ILE A 217 0.86 -7.07 1.22
N VAL A 218 1.14 -7.54 0.01
CA VAL A 218 0.98 -8.95 -0.36
C VAL A 218 2.34 -9.63 -0.23
N THR A 219 2.37 -10.78 0.41
CA THR A 219 3.57 -11.62 0.44
C THR A 219 3.20 -13.11 0.52
N HIS A 220 4.05 -13.96 -0.01
CA HIS A 220 3.96 -15.41 0.18
C HIS A 220 4.85 -15.89 1.35
N SER A 221 5.64 -14.99 1.95
CA SER A 221 6.53 -15.28 3.07
C SER A 221 5.86 -14.92 4.40
N MET A 222 5.48 -15.95 5.18
CA MET A 222 4.99 -15.77 6.55
C MET A 222 6.02 -15.08 7.44
N GLN A 223 7.31 -15.40 7.24
CA GLN A 223 8.39 -14.77 7.99
C GLN A 223 8.50 -13.27 7.71
N GLN A 224 8.28 -12.85 6.46
CA GLN A 224 8.23 -11.42 6.12
C GLN A 224 7.04 -10.76 6.78
N ALA A 225 5.84 -11.34 6.66
CA ALA A 225 4.64 -10.82 7.32
C ALA A 225 4.87 -10.65 8.83
N ALA A 226 5.45 -11.66 9.49
CA ALA A 226 5.75 -11.62 10.93
C ALA A 226 6.72 -10.49 11.32
N ARG A 227 7.65 -10.09 10.44
CA ARG A 227 8.60 -9.00 10.73
C ARG A 227 8.00 -7.62 10.53
N VAL A 228 7.17 -7.43 9.51
CA VAL A 228 6.79 -6.07 9.07
C VAL A 228 5.35 -5.69 9.38
N SER A 229 4.43 -6.65 9.62
CA SER A 229 3.01 -6.34 9.77
C SER A 229 2.50 -6.42 11.20
N GLN A 230 1.47 -5.65 11.51
CA GLN A 230 0.71 -5.68 12.77
C GLN A 230 -0.54 -6.53 12.63
N LYS A 231 -1.14 -6.56 11.44
CA LYS A 231 -2.31 -7.36 11.10
C LYS A 231 -2.00 -8.27 9.93
N THR A 232 -2.57 -9.47 9.96
CA THR A 232 -2.40 -10.45 8.89
C THR A 232 -3.75 -11.01 8.45
N ALA A 233 -3.93 -11.10 7.15
CA ALA A 233 -5.08 -11.70 6.48
C ALA A 233 -4.61 -12.94 5.69
N PHE A 234 -5.10 -14.12 6.06
CA PHE A 234 -4.78 -15.36 5.38
C PHE A 234 -5.82 -15.69 4.30
N PHE A 235 -5.37 -15.72 3.04
CA PHE A 235 -6.19 -16.05 1.87
C PHE A 235 -5.99 -17.48 1.41
N HIS A 236 -7.09 -18.14 1.04
CA HIS A 236 -7.06 -19.46 0.41
C HIS A 236 -8.21 -19.61 -0.58
N LEU A 237 -7.90 -19.97 -1.83
CA LEU A 237 -8.88 -20.21 -2.92
C LEU A 237 -9.95 -19.11 -3.07
N GLY A 238 -9.53 -17.84 -2.97
CA GLY A 238 -10.39 -16.67 -3.11
C GLY A 238 -11.12 -16.25 -1.83
N ASN A 239 -10.98 -17.00 -0.74
CA ASN A 239 -11.61 -16.66 0.55
C ASN A 239 -10.60 -16.04 1.51
N LEU A 240 -11.07 -15.12 2.34
CA LEU A 240 -10.39 -14.71 3.55
C LEU A 240 -10.70 -15.72 4.65
N VAL A 241 -9.71 -16.52 5.03
CA VAL A 241 -9.88 -17.62 6.00
C VAL A 241 -9.74 -17.12 7.43
N GLU A 242 -8.77 -16.23 7.65
CA GLU A 242 -8.47 -15.68 8.97
C GLU A 242 -7.94 -14.24 8.84
N PHE A 243 -8.30 -13.39 9.80
CA PHE A 243 -7.80 -12.02 9.91
C PHE A 243 -7.62 -11.65 11.39
N GLY A 244 -6.45 -11.22 11.76
CA GLY A 244 -6.16 -10.88 13.15
C GLY A 244 -4.80 -10.23 13.36
N ASP A 245 -4.38 -10.18 14.61
CA ASP A 245 -3.04 -9.72 14.98
C ASP A 245 -1.99 -10.70 14.44
N THR A 246 -0.95 -10.18 13.80
CA THR A 246 0.11 -10.99 13.19
C THR A 246 0.79 -11.94 14.18
N SER A 247 0.84 -11.56 15.46
CA SER A 247 1.41 -12.41 16.52
C SER A 247 0.53 -13.62 16.90
N GLN A 248 -0.71 -13.69 16.40
CA GLN A 248 -1.68 -14.75 16.71
C GLN A 248 -1.91 -15.69 15.51
N ILE A 249 -1.54 -15.27 14.29
CA ILE A 249 -1.63 -16.01 13.04
C ILE A 249 -0.25 -16.59 12.66
#